data_4026e84320b0af51af331e273bcac652
#
_entry.id   4026e84320b0af51af331e273bcac652
#
_cell.length_a   1.000
_cell.length_b   1.000
_cell.length_c   1.000
_cell.angle_alpha   90.00
_cell.angle_beta   90.00
_cell.angle_gamma   90.00
#
_symmetry.space_group_name_H-M   'P 1'
#
loop_
_entity.id
_entity.type
_entity.pdbx_description
1 polymer ?
#
loop_
_entity_poly.entity_id
_entity_poly.type
_entity_poly.pdbx_seq_one_letter_code
_entity_poly.pdbx_strand_id
1 'polypeptide(L)'
;MNQGQKTWLLNVLDKGFPNLKEVHHGSCTGSDEEFHNFATVLKLETHSHPGTSVNPKVTVLNRATLKADVTYPEKPFLVRNKTISDTCDLLIACPHKNSNTGGTWSTYNYAKRTGKLNILKR
;
A
#
# COMPACT_ATOMS: atom_id res chain seq x y z
N MET A 1 -8.33 -5.61 5.02
CA MET A 1 -8.53 -4.66 6.15
C MET A 1 -9.78 -5.01 6.92
N ASN A 2 -9.80 -4.70 8.22
CA ASN A 2 -11.03 -4.80 9.01
C ASN A 2 -12.00 -3.67 8.66
N GLN A 3 -13.27 -3.75 9.12
CA GLN A 3 -14.29 -2.78 8.77
C GLN A 3 -13.96 -1.36 9.25
N GLY A 4 -13.37 -1.24 10.43
CA GLY A 4 -12.94 0.07 10.95
C GLY A 4 -11.86 0.72 10.11
N GLN A 5 -10.89 -0.06 9.66
CA GLN A 5 -9.85 0.41 8.76
C GLN A 5 -10.42 0.83 7.40
N LYS A 6 -11.33 0.05 6.83
CA LYS A 6 -11.97 0.36 5.54
C LYS A 6 -12.75 1.67 5.61
N THR A 7 -13.58 1.82 6.61
CA THR A 7 -14.40 3.02 6.80
C THR A 7 -13.53 4.26 6.99
N TRP A 8 -12.51 4.15 7.85
CA TRP A 8 -11.58 5.23 8.09
C TRP A 8 -10.81 5.61 6.83
N LEU A 9 -10.27 4.62 6.11
CA LEU A 9 -9.46 4.86 4.93
C LEU A 9 -10.26 5.51 3.81
N LEU A 10 -11.46 5.01 3.54
CA LEU A 10 -12.33 5.58 2.51
C LEU A 10 -12.65 7.05 2.83
N ASN A 11 -12.95 7.36 4.07
CA ASN A 11 -13.25 8.72 4.50
C ASN A 11 -12.02 9.65 4.38
N VAL A 12 -10.84 9.16 4.75
CA VAL A 12 -9.59 9.91 4.63
C VAL A 12 -9.25 10.20 3.17
N LEU A 13 -9.40 9.22 2.29
CA LEU A 13 -9.15 9.40 0.86
C LEU A 13 -10.14 10.36 0.23
N ASP A 14 -11.39 10.32 0.65
CA ASP A 14 -12.46 11.17 0.09
C ASP A 14 -12.36 12.62 0.58
N LYS A 15 -12.09 12.82 1.87
CA LYS A 15 -12.23 14.14 2.53
C LYS A 15 -10.99 14.65 3.25
N GLY A 16 -10.03 13.77 3.54
CA GLY A 16 -8.89 14.12 4.40
C GLY A 16 -7.80 14.92 3.71
N PHE A 17 -7.69 14.81 2.39
CA PHE A 17 -6.60 15.42 1.63
C PHE A 17 -7.14 16.09 0.37
N PRO A 18 -7.43 17.39 0.41
CA PRO A 18 -8.07 18.08 -0.73
C PRO A 18 -7.23 18.10 -2.01
N ASN A 19 -5.91 17.94 -1.90
CA ASN A 19 -5.00 17.94 -3.05
C ASN A 19 -4.53 16.54 -3.45
N LEU A 20 -5.16 15.49 -2.93
CA LEU A 20 -4.79 14.12 -3.26
C LEU A 20 -5.09 13.84 -4.73
N LYS A 21 -4.08 13.37 -5.47
CA LYS A 21 -4.19 13.09 -6.91
C LYS A 21 -3.89 11.64 -7.24
N GLU A 22 -2.92 11.03 -6.56
CA GLU A 22 -2.47 9.69 -6.88
C GLU A 22 -2.21 8.87 -5.62
N VAL A 23 -2.41 7.57 -5.74
CA VAL A 23 -2.16 6.60 -4.67
C VAL A 23 -1.23 5.51 -5.18
N HIS A 24 -0.41 4.99 -4.28
CA HIS A 24 0.56 3.93 -4.56
C HIS A 24 0.32 2.73 -3.66
N HIS A 25 0.39 1.53 -4.22
CA HIS A 25 0.22 0.29 -3.47
C HIS A 25 1.07 -0.84 -4.04
N GLY A 26 1.13 -1.95 -3.32
CA GLY A 26 2.00 -3.08 -3.66
C GLY A 26 1.36 -4.18 -4.52
N SER A 27 0.14 -3.98 -5.00
CA SER A 27 -0.56 -4.93 -5.86
C SER A 27 -0.77 -6.32 -5.24
N CYS A 28 -0.92 -6.38 -3.93
CA CYS A 28 -1.23 -7.62 -3.22
C CYS A 28 -2.73 -7.78 -3.05
N THR A 29 -3.19 -9.02 -2.90
CA THR A 29 -4.57 -9.30 -2.49
C THR A 29 -4.81 -8.77 -1.08
N GLY A 30 -6.05 -8.52 -0.72
CA GLY A 30 -6.40 -7.97 0.59
C GLY A 30 -6.33 -6.45 0.63
N SER A 31 -5.52 -5.87 1.51
CA SER A 31 -5.50 -4.42 1.76
C SER A 31 -5.13 -3.57 0.54
N ASP A 32 -4.14 -3.99 -0.23
CA ASP A 32 -3.75 -3.27 -1.44
C ASP A 32 -4.87 -3.27 -2.47
N GLU A 33 -5.53 -4.40 -2.65
CA GLU A 33 -6.65 -4.55 -3.59
C GLU A 33 -7.84 -3.69 -3.14
N GLU A 34 -8.18 -3.71 -1.87
CA GLU A 34 -9.26 -2.88 -1.31
C GLU A 34 -8.95 -1.38 -1.46
N PHE A 35 -7.72 -0.99 -1.17
CA PHE A 35 -7.24 0.38 -1.35
C PHE A 35 -7.32 0.83 -2.81
N HIS A 36 -6.88 -0.03 -3.72
CA HIS A 36 -6.98 0.23 -5.16
C HIS A 36 -8.43 0.47 -5.58
N ASN A 37 -9.36 -0.36 -5.11
CA ASN A 37 -10.77 -0.25 -5.46
C ASN A 37 -11.38 1.06 -4.91
N PHE A 38 -11.03 1.46 -3.70
CA PHE A 38 -11.47 2.74 -3.14
C PHE A 38 -10.95 3.93 -3.98
N ALA A 39 -9.67 3.88 -4.34
CA ALA A 39 -9.06 4.93 -5.15
C ALA A 39 -9.72 5.03 -6.53
N THR A 40 -10.04 3.90 -7.15
CA THR A 40 -10.72 3.85 -8.44
C THR A 40 -12.11 4.47 -8.36
N VAL A 41 -12.89 4.16 -7.33
CA VAL A 41 -14.21 4.74 -7.10
C VAL A 41 -14.12 6.26 -6.94
N LEU A 42 -13.10 6.75 -6.25
CA LEU A 42 -12.86 8.17 -6.03
C LEU A 42 -12.16 8.86 -7.20
N LYS A 43 -11.88 8.13 -8.28
CA LYS A 43 -11.21 8.64 -9.49
C LYS A 43 -9.81 9.19 -9.24
N LEU A 44 -9.10 8.63 -8.28
CA LEU A 44 -7.70 8.92 -8.04
C LEU A 44 -6.83 8.12 -9.00
N GLU A 45 -5.69 8.67 -9.39
CA GLU A 45 -4.73 7.94 -10.22
C GLU A 45 -4.07 6.84 -9.40
N THR A 46 -4.10 5.60 -9.91
CA THR A 46 -3.59 4.43 -9.20
C THR A 46 -2.22 4.02 -9.74
N HIS A 47 -1.28 3.82 -8.83
CA HIS A 47 0.09 3.39 -9.13
C HIS A 47 0.37 2.07 -8.44
N SER A 48 0.63 1.03 -9.21
CA SER A 48 0.93 -0.32 -8.73
C SER A 48 2.42 -0.59 -8.75
N HIS A 49 2.94 -1.05 -7.61
CA HIS A 49 4.33 -1.48 -7.44
C HIS A 49 4.35 -2.99 -7.15
N PRO A 50 4.28 -3.85 -8.17
CA PRO A 50 4.24 -5.29 -7.93
C PRO A 50 5.55 -5.79 -7.33
N GLY A 51 5.42 -6.74 -6.41
CA GLY A 51 6.54 -7.39 -5.77
C GLY A 51 6.81 -8.76 -6.38
N THR A 52 8.05 -9.22 -6.24
CA THR A 52 8.44 -10.55 -6.64
C THR A 52 9.27 -11.21 -5.55
N SER A 53 9.26 -12.54 -5.49
CA SER A 53 10.11 -13.29 -4.59
C SER A 53 11.55 -13.33 -5.14
N VAL A 54 12.54 -13.21 -4.24
CA VAL A 54 13.95 -13.42 -4.60
C VAL A 54 14.25 -14.90 -4.86
N ASN A 55 13.40 -15.80 -4.37
CA ASN A 55 13.52 -17.24 -4.61
C ASN A 55 12.58 -17.62 -5.76
N PRO A 56 13.12 -18.06 -6.92
CA PRO A 56 12.30 -18.40 -8.08
C PRO A 56 11.38 -19.62 -7.86
N LYS A 57 11.61 -20.39 -6.80
CA LYS A 57 10.75 -21.52 -6.43
C LYS A 57 9.54 -21.12 -5.58
N VAL A 58 9.50 -19.87 -5.08
CA VAL A 58 8.39 -19.37 -4.28
C VAL A 58 7.41 -18.66 -5.20
N THR A 59 6.18 -19.15 -5.24
CA THR A 59 5.09 -18.54 -5.99
C THR A 59 4.63 -17.24 -5.31
N VAL A 60 4.40 -16.20 -6.09
CA VAL A 60 3.82 -14.95 -5.59
C VAL A 60 2.30 -15.16 -5.45
N LEU A 61 1.88 -15.74 -4.32
CA LEU A 61 0.49 -16.14 -4.10
C LEU A 61 -0.45 -14.97 -3.83
N ASN A 62 0.09 -13.86 -3.34
CA ASN A 62 -0.70 -12.72 -2.89
C ASN A 62 -0.79 -11.60 -3.93
N ARG A 63 -0.41 -11.89 -5.16
CA ARG A 63 -0.47 -10.89 -6.23
C ARG A 63 -1.90 -10.77 -6.74
N ALA A 64 -2.45 -9.57 -6.67
CA ALA A 64 -3.75 -9.26 -7.22
C ALA A 64 -3.64 -8.94 -8.71
N THR A 65 -4.69 -9.28 -9.47
CA THR A 65 -4.84 -8.87 -10.87
C THR A 65 -5.58 -7.54 -10.88
N LEU A 66 -4.84 -6.44 -10.92
CA LEU A 66 -5.39 -5.09 -10.87
C LEU A 66 -5.01 -4.31 -12.10
N LYS A 67 -5.95 -3.50 -12.60
CA LYS A 67 -5.71 -2.58 -13.70
C LYS A 67 -5.41 -1.20 -13.12
N ALA A 68 -4.12 -0.91 -12.89
CA ALA A 68 -3.67 0.39 -12.42
C ALA A 68 -3.40 1.34 -13.59
N ASP A 69 -3.47 2.63 -13.33
CA ASP A 69 -3.12 3.65 -14.34
C ASP A 69 -1.64 3.61 -14.67
N VAL A 70 -0.80 3.37 -13.67
CA VAL A 70 0.65 3.19 -13.83
C VAL A 70 1.08 1.92 -13.12
N THR A 71 1.85 1.08 -13.79
CA THR A 71 2.43 -0.13 -13.22
C THR A 71 3.95 -0.09 -13.37
N TYR A 72 4.66 -0.15 -12.24
CA TYR A 72 6.11 -0.11 -12.21
C TYR A 72 6.70 -1.51 -12.39
N PRO A 73 7.99 -1.63 -12.78
CA PRO A 73 8.65 -2.93 -12.87
C PRO A 73 8.66 -3.67 -11.53
N GLU A 74 8.58 -5.00 -11.59
CA GLU A 74 8.63 -5.86 -10.41
C GLU A 74 9.95 -5.69 -9.66
N LYS A 75 9.89 -5.70 -8.34
CA LYS A 75 11.05 -5.66 -7.44
C LYS A 75 10.85 -6.64 -6.29
N PRO A 76 11.93 -7.13 -5.66
CA PRO A 76 11.81 -7.92 -4.43
C PRO A 76 10.94 -7.18 -3.39
N PHE A 77 10.14 -7.91 -2.63
CA PHE A 77 9.13 -7.34 -1.74
C PHE A 77 9.66 -6.22 -0.82
N LEU A 78 10.81 -6.44 -0.18
CA LEU A 78 11.35 -5.43 0.75
C LEU A 78 11.85 -4.19 0.00
N VAL A 79 12.45 -4.37 -1.17
CA VAL A 79 12.88 -3.25 -2.02
C VAL A 79 11.67 -2.47 -2.52
N ARG A 80 10.63 -3.18 -2.99
CA ARG A 80 9.38 -2.60 -3.44
C ARG A 80 8.72 -1.75 -2.35
N ASN A 81 8.67 -2.26 -1.12
CA ASN A 81 8.08 -1.55 0.00
C ASN A 81 8.81 -0.25 0.31
N LYS A 82 10.13 -0.26 0.25
CA LYS A 82 10.95 0.94 0.44
C LYS A 82 10.72 1.95 -0.69
N THR A 83 10.59 1.48 -1.93
CA THR A 83 10.29 2.33 -3.08
C THR A 83 8.96 3.04 -2.92
N ILE A 84 7.92 2.34 -2.46
CA ILE A 84 6.61 2.95 -2.21
C ILE A 84 6.75 4.05 -1.16
N SER A 85 7.39 3.77 -0.04
CA SER A 85 7.59 4.75 1.03
C SER A 85 8.39 5.97 0.55
N ASP A 86 9.46 5.75 -0.22
CA ASP A 86 10.31 6.84 -0.71
C ASP A 86 9.60 7.72 -1.75
N THR A 87 8.69 7.14 -2.52
CA THR A 87 7.98 7.84 -3.61
C THR A 87 6.81 8.67 -3.10
N CYS A 88 6.14 8.23 -2.06
CA CYS A 88 4.95 8.88 -1.51
C CYS A 88 5.29 10.06 -0.61
N ASP A 89 4.38 11.02 -0.51
CA ASP A 89 4.47 12.11 0.47
C ASP A 89 3.98 11.68 1.85
N LEU A 90 3.07 10.71 1.89
CA LEU A 90 2.49 10.16 3.12
C LEU A 90 2.33 8.66 2.99
N LEU A 91 2.80 7.92 3.97
CA LEU A 91 2.56 6.48 4.09
C LEU A 91 1.42 6.20 5.05
N ILE A 92 0.45 5.41 4.60
CA ILE A 92 -0.64 4.89 5.44
C ILE A 92 -0.44 3.39 5.62
N ALA A 93 -0.38 2.93 6.86
CA ALA A 93 -0.22 1.53 7.19
C ALA A 93 -1.45 1.01 7.94
N CYS A 94 -2.01 -0.09 7.45
CA CYS A 94 -3.16 -0.76 8.06
C CYS A 94 -2.77 -2.20 8.41
N PRO A 95 -2.04 -2.41 9.52
CA PRO A 95 -1.61 -3.76 9.89
C PRO A 95 -2.78 -4.61 10.38
N HIS A 96 -2.60 -5.93 10.33
CA HIS A 96 -3.54 -6.84 10.95
C HIS A 96 -3.63 -6.55 12.45
N LYS A 97 -4.84 -6.60 13.01
CA LYS A 97 -5.13 -6.22 14.40
C LYS A 97 -4.20 -6.87 15.44
N ASN A 98 -3.86 -8.14 15.23
CA ASN A 98 -3.09 -8.93 16.18
C ASN A 98 -1.61 -9.11 15.77
N SER A 99 -1.15 -8.39 14.73
CA SER A 99 0.22 -8.52 14.23
C SER A 99 1.07 -7.33 14.62
N ASN A 100 2.31 -7.61 15.04
CA ASN A 100 3.34 -6.61 15.29
C ASN A 100 4.56 -6.83 14.38
N THR A 101 4.45 -7.73 13.40
CA THR A 101 5.52 -8.09 12.48
C THR A 101 4.99 -8.20 11.06
N GLY A 102 5.88 -8.38 10.10
CA GLY A 102 5.55 -8.55 8.69
C GLY A 102 5.84 -7.32 7.84
N GLY A 103 5.46 -7.40 6.56
CA GLY A 103 5.78 -6.38 5.57
C GLY A 103 5.22 -5.00 5.86
N THR A 104 3.98 -4.93 6.37
CA THR A 104 3.34 -3.66 6.74
C THR A 104 4.13 -2.95 7.84
N TRP A 105 4.51 -3.68 8.89
CA TRP A 105 5.30 -3.12 9.99
C TRP A 105 6.71 -2.74 9.54
N SER A 106 7.34 -3.56 8.69
CA SER A 106 8.66 -3.26 8.13
C SER A 106 8.65 -1.95 7.36
N THR A 107 7.66 -1.75 6.52
CA THR A 107 7.50 -0.52 5.72
C THR A 107 7.22 0.69 6.60
N TYR A 108 6.33 0.54 7.58
CA TYR A 108 6.01 1.59 8.53
C TYR A 108 7.26 2.03 9.33
N ASN A 109 8.03 1.06 9.84
CA ASN A 109 9.25 1.35 10.59
C ASN A 109 10.31 2.02 9.71
N TYR A 110 10.44 1.59 8.46
CA TYR A 110 11.32 2.24 7.49
C TYR A 110 10.93 3.70 7.25
N ALA A 111 9.64 3.97 7.05
CA ALA A 111 9.12 5.32 6.86
C ALA A 111 9.43 6.22 8.07
N LYS A 112 9.27 5.69 9.27
CA LYS A 112 9.61 6.43 10.51
C LYS A 112 11.09 6.76 10.56
N ARG A 113 11.96 5.79 10.28
CA ARG A 113 13.41 6.00 10.32
C ARG A 113 13.88 7.03 9.30
N THR A 114 13.23 7.13 8.16
CA THR A 114 13.60 8.05 7.08
C THR A 114 12.88 9.39 7.17
N GLY A 115 12.09 9.63 8.23
CA GLY A 115 11.40 10.89 8.42
C GLY A 115 10.17 11.11 7.54
N LYS A 116 9.64 10.05 6.92
CA LYS A 116 8.43 10.12 6.11
C LYS A 116 7.21 10.35 7.00
N LEU A 117 6.31 11.24 6.58
CA LEU A 117 4.99 11.34 7.19
C LEU A 117 4.29 9.99 7.12
N ASN A 118 3.73 9.55 8.23
CA ASN A 118 3.11 8.24 8.31
C ASN A 118 1.92 8.24 9.27
N ILE A 119 0.95 7.37 8.96
CA ILE A 119 -0.22 7.11 9.79
C ILE A 119 -0.36 5.61 9.93
N LEU A 120 -0.54 5.14 11.15
CA LEU A 120 -0.83 3.74 11.44
C LEU A 120 -2.28 3.64 11.92
N LYS A 121 -3.10 2.83 11.22
CA LYS A 121 -4.49 2.57 11.60
C LYS A 121 -4.69 1.08 11.85
N ARG A 122 -4.94 0.74 13.09
CA ARG A 122 -5.30 -0.63 13.50
C ARG A 122 -6.77 -0.92 13.31
#